data_45dce3eb760dc44ac6c16b1ff3195588
#
_entry.id   45dce3eb760dc44ac6c16b1ff3195588
#
_cell.length_a   1.000
_cell.length_b   1.000
_cell.length_c   1.000
_cell.angle_alpha   90.00
_cell.angle_beta   90.00
_cell.angle_gamma   90.00
#
_symmetry.space_group_name_H-M   'P 1'
#
loop_
_entity.id
_entity.type
_entity.pdbx_description
1 polymer ?
#
loop_
_entity_poly.entity_id
_entity_poly.type
_entity_poly.pdbx_seq_one_letter_code
_entity_poly.pdbx_strand_id
1 'polypeptide(L)'
;MPISFVNYAIPGFKGFADYYTGDAKAAFASVKDPALQAEFDAAAKDAATAMNGMATWLEGQKKTATTDFALGADRFSRMLSATEGVDVSLDELEAVGRADLKRNQDALKVECAKFAPGKSIAACMDKMNSKKSDAGPVAEAREQLPVLRQFLIDNNIVSIPGTEQAQVEESPPYNRQNSAYIDIPGPYEKGLPSVYYISPPDPTWDAKTRNAYVPGTKDLLFTSVHEVWPGHFLNFLHANRAKSLFGRVFVGYAFAEGWAHYTEEMMWDAGLNKGDPETHIGQLSNALLRDCRYLSAIGMHARGMTQDQSRKMFIKECYQDEGNARQQSARGTYDPAYLNYTMGKLMIRKLREDWTGGDRSKWKAFHDTFLGYGGPPIPMVRGAMMGTETKAVF
;
A
#
# COMPACT_ATOMS: atom_id res chain seq x y z
N MET A 1 26.08 6.05 -5.46
CA MET A 1 24.79 5.82 -4.76
C MET A 1 23.74 6.66 -5.44
N PRO A 2 22.53 6.14 -5.73
CA PRO A 2 21.46 6.93 -6.31
C PRO A 2 21.01 8.08 -5.42
N ILE A 3 20.78 9.26 -6.00
CA ILE A 3 20.37 10.45 -5.26
C ILE A 3 19.00 10.28 -4.58
N SER A 4 18.10 9.52 -5.20
CA SER A 4 16.80 9.20 -4.61
C SER A 4 16.92 8.38 -3.33
N PHE A 5 17.88 7.44 -3.26
CA PHE A 5 18.16 6.65 -2.04
C PHE A 5 18.71 7.54 -0.92
N VAL A 6 19.62 8.44 -1.27
CA VAL A 6 20.19 9.42 -0.33
C VAL A 6 19.08 10.32 0.24
N ASN A 7 18.24 10.87 -0.64
CA ASN A 7 17.13 11.75 -0.24
C ASN A 7 16.07 11.03 0.61
N TYR A 8 15.83 9.73 0.35
CA TYR A 8 14.92 8.91 1.14
C TYR A 8 15.47 8.61 2.54
N ALA A 9 16.75 8.26 2.62
CA ALA A 9 17.36 7.81 3.88
C ALA A 9 17.57 8.94 4.90
N ILE A 10 17.89 10.17 4.44
CA ILE A 10 18.18 11.30 5.34
C ILE A 10 17.04 11.61 6.33
N PRO A 11 15.78 11.82 5.89
CA PRO A 11 14.68 12.08 6.84
C PRO A 11 14.40 10.88 7.74
N GLY A 12 14.58 9.65 7.25
CA GLY A 12 14.45 8.44 8.07
C GLY A 12 15.45 8.42 9.23
N PHE A 13 16.75 8.65 8.97
CA PHE A 13 17.76 8.68 10.03
C PHE A 13 17.56 9.85 11.01
N LYS A 14 17.11 11.02 10.55
CA LYS A 14 16.74 12.13 11.45
C LYS A 14 15.54 11.74 12.32
N GLY A 15 14.52 11.13 11.74
CA GLY A 15 13.36 10.64 12.48
C GLY A 15 13.70 9.57 13.52
N PHE A 16 14.67 8.68 13.26
CA PHE A 16 15.18 7.75 14.26
C PHE A 16 15.90 8.45 15.42
N ALA A 17 16.64 9.53 15.15
CA ALA A 17 17.26 10.30 16.22
C ALA A 17 16.20 10.94 17.15
N ASP A 18 15.12 11.48 16.57
CA ASP A 18 13.98 12.03 17.32
C ASP A 18 13.26 10.93 18.12
N TYR A 19 13.04 9.77 17.52
CA TYR A 19 12.43 8.62 18.19
C TYR A 19 13.21 8.20 19.45
N TYR A 20 14.54 8.04 19.38
CA TYR A 20 15.34 7.62 20.54
C TYR A 20 15.29 8.63 21.69
N THR A 21 15.23 9.91 21.41
CA THR A 21 15.20 10.96 22.44
C THR A 21 13.78 11.31 22.93
N GLY A 22 12.75 10.93 22.18
CA GLY A 22 11.33 11.21 22.46
C GLY A 22 10.54 9.94 22.80
N ASP A 23 10.00 9.28 21.80
CA ASP A 23 9.01 8.19 21.95
C ASP A 23 9.57 6.98 22.69
N ALA A 24 10.81 6.58 22.39
CA ALA A 24 11.48 5.49 23.11
C ALA A 24 11.63 5.82 24.60
N LYS A 25 12.00 7.06 24.93
CA LYS A 25 12.08 7.51 26.32
C LYS A 25 10.72 7.50 27.02
N ALA A 26 9.68 7.93 26.33
CA ALA A 26 8.31 7.92 26.85
C ALA A 26 7.82 6.49 27.11
N ALA A 27 8.10 5.55 26.20
CA ALA A 27 7.72 4.14 26.33
C ALA A 27 8.30 3.47 27.58
N PHE A 28 9.54 3.81 27.97
CA PHE A 28 10.21 3.25 29.14
C PHE A 28 10.10 4.12 30.41
N ALA A 29 9.33 5.21 30.41
CA ALA A 29 9.15 6.10 31.56
C ALA A 29 8.53 5.42 32.80
N SER A 30 7.84 4.27 32.61
CA SER A 30 7.25 3.48 33.70
C SER A 30 8.30 2.67 34.52
N VAL A 31 9.47 2.43 33.98
CA VAL A 31 10.57 1.73 34.69
C VAL A 31 11.11 2.64 35.78
N LYS A 32 11.00 2.22 37.05
CA LYS A 32 11.34 3.04 38.22
C LYS A 32 12.74 2.76 38.80
N ASP A 33 13.63 2.10 38.03
CA ASP A 33 15.02 1.87 38.38
C ASP A 33 15.88 3.03 37.86
N PRO A 34 16.48 3.87 38.76
CA PRO A 34 17.27 5.03 38.31
C PRO A 34 18.55 4.63 37.57
N ALA A 35 19.13 3.48 37.85
CA ALA A 35 20.34 3.03 37.15
C ALA A 35 20.03 2.63 35.70
N LEU A 36 18.95 1.87 35.48
CA LEU A 36 18.49 1.51 34.17
C LEU A 36 18.02 2.74 33.38
N GLN A 37 17.38 3.72 34.01
CA GLN A 37 17.01 4.97 33.33
C GLN A 37 18.22 5.79 32.90
N ALA A 38 19.27 5.85 33.73
CA ALA A 38 20.51 6.55 33.38
C ALA A 38 21.27 5.83 32.24
N GLU A 39 21.32 4.51 32.26
CA GLU A 39 21.90 3.69 31.18
C GLU A 39 21.12 3.87 29.87
N PHE A 40 19.79 3.82 29.93
CA PHE A 40 18.92 4.08 28.79
C PHE A 40 19.12 5.48 28.19
N ASP A 41 19.15 6.54 29.02
CA ASP A 41 19.35 7.92 28.58
C ASP A 41 20.72 8.08 27.89
N ALA A 42 21.76 7.45 28.37
CA ALA A 42 23.06 7.46 27.74
C ALA A 42 23.04 6.73 26.39
N ALA A 43 22.49 5.52 26.33
CA ALA A 43 22.39 4.74 25.11
C ALA A 43 21.50 5.43 24.05
N ALA A 44 20.37 6.00 24.46
CA ALA A 44 19.48 6.76 23.56
C ALA A 44 20.18 8.00 22.96
N LYS A 45 20.96 8.71 23.75
CA LYS A 45 21.77 9.86 23.27
C LYS A 45 22.82 9.43 22.26
N ASP A 46 23.52 8.33 22.53
CA ASP A 46 24.55 7.80 21.64
C ASP A 46 23.92 7.29 20.33
N ALA A 47 22.77 6.61 20.39
CA ALA A 47 22.01 6.19 19.23
C ALA A 47 21.56 7.40 18.38
N ALA A 48 20.98 8.43 18.99
CA ALA A 48 20.57 9.66 18.29
C ALA A 48 21.75 10.37 17.64
N THR A 49 22.92 10.40 18.32
CA THR A 49 24.16 10.96 17.77
C THR A 49 24.62 10.18 16.54
N ALA A 50 24.60 8.86 16.59
CA ALA A 50 24.96 7.98 15.47
C ALA A 50 24.01 8.18 14.26
N MET A 51 22.68 8.26 14.51
CA MET A 51 21.67 8.50 13.45
C MET A 51 21.87 9.87 12.79
N ASN A 52 22.08 10.93 13.57
CA ASN A 52 22.40 12.26 13.03
C ASN A 52 23.75 12.28 12.29
N GLY A 53 24.74 11.53 12.74
CA GLY A 53 26.02 11.34 12.04
C GLY A 53 25.83 10.69 10.67
N MET A 54 24.96 9.65 10.57
CA MET A 54 24.60 9.02 9.31
C MET A 54 23.88 9.98 8.37
N ALA A 55 22.91 10.75 8.89
CA ALA A 55 22.20 11.76 8.10
C ALA A 55 23.19 12.81 7.54
N THR A 56 24.13 13.26 8.35
CA THR A 56 25.18 14.23 7.93
C THR A 56 26.12 13.64 6.87
N TRP A 57 26.52 12.39 7.03
CA TRP A 57 27.33 11.69 6.03
C TRP A 57 26.57 11.56 4.70
N LEU A 58 25.29 11.18 4.73
CA LEU A 58 24.43 11.09 3.55
C LEU A 58 24.26 12.45 2.85
N GLU A 59 24.12 13.55 3.60
CA GLU A 59 24.10 14.92 3.02
C GLU A 59 25.38 15.19 2.22
N GLY A 60 26.53 14.75 2.75
CA GLY A 60 27.82 14.83 2.02
C GLY A 60 27.84 14.02 0.73
N GLN A 61 27.16 12.85 0.68
CA GLN A 61 27.10 11.98 -0.49
C GLN A 61 26.32 12.60 -1.66
N LYS A 62 25.44 13.58 -1.42
CA LYS A 62 24.69 14.27 -2.49
C LYS A 62 25.58 14.84 -3.58
N LYS A 63 26.82 15.23 -3.25
CA LYS A 63 27.78 15.82 -4.20
C LYS A 63 28.26 14.83 -5.28
N THR A 64 28.25 13.53 -4.98
CA THR A 64 28.73 12.46 -5.87
C THR A 64 27.63 11.48 -6.24
N ALA A 65 26.41 11.74 -5.80
CA ALA A 65 25.26 10.88 -6.08
C ALA A 65 24.91 10.87 -7.57
N THR A 66 24.41 9.72 -8.03
CA THR A 66 24.02 9.48 -9.43
C THR A 66 22.51 9.36 -9.56
N THR A 67 22.02 9.25 -10.79
CA THR A 67 20.63 8.89 -11.09
C THR A 67 20.46 7.41 -11.47
N ASP A 68 21.52 6.62 -11.32
CA ASP A 68 21.55 5.21 -11.73
C ASP A 68 20.96 4.31 -10.63
N PHE A 69 19.68 4.07 -10.71
CA PHE A 69 18.90 3.21 -9.80
C PHE A 69 18.29 2.00 -10.53
N ALA A 70 18.27 1.99 -11.88
CA ALA A 70 17.58 0.99 -12.66
C ALA A 70 18.23 -0.40 -12.56
N LEU A 71 17.42 -1.44 -12.38
CA LEU A 71 17.90 -2.83 -12.37
C LEU A 71 18.36 -3.31 -13.75
N GLY A 72 17.76 -2.77 -14.82
CA GLY A 72 17.83 -3.31 -16.17
C GLY A 72 16.80 -4.43 -16.38
N ALA A 73 16.40 -4.62 -17.65
CA ALA A 73 15.32 -5.53 -18.05
C ALA A 73 15.53 -6.98 -17.56
N ASP A 74 16.74 -7.52 -17.71
CA ASP A 74 17.03 -8.92 -17.32
C ASP A 74 16.91 -9.15 -15.82
N ARG A 75 17.43 -8.24 -14.98
CA ARG A 75 17.36 -8.38 -13.53
C ARG A 75 15.94 -8.16 -13.02
N PHE A 76 15.21 -7.23 -13.65
CA PHE A 76 13.83 -6.96 -13.32
C PHE A 76 12.94 -8.18 -13.60
N SER A 77 13.06 -8.81 -14.79
CA SER A 77 12.31 -10.03 -15.12
C SER A 77 12.70 -11.20 -14.21
N ARG A 78 14.00 -11.39 -13.91
CA ARG A 78 14.45 -12.43 -12.98
C ARG A 78 13.95 -12.22 -11.56
N MET A 79 13.83 -10.98 -11.11
CA MET A 79 13.22 -10.66 -9.82
C MET A 79 11.78 -11.19 -9.79
N LEU A 80 10.93 -10.85 -10.76
CA LEU A 80 9.53 -11.28 -10.80
C LEU A 80 9.40 -12.82 -10.88
N SER A 81 10.23 -13.47 -11.68
CA SER A 81 10.25 -14.93 -11.75
C SER A 81 10.65 -15.56 -10.42
N ALA A 82 11.70 -15.04 -9.77
CA ALA A 82 12.23 -15.62 -8.54
C ALA A 82 11.34 -15.35 -7.30
N THR A 83 10.71 -14.17 -7.20
CA THR A 83 9.93 -13.79 -6.01
C THR A 83 8.44 -14.14 -6.13
N GLU A 84 7.86 -13.98 -7.32
CA GLU A 84 6.42 -14.11 -7.52
C GLU A 84 6.03 -15.30 -8.41
N GLY A 85 7.01 -16.00 -9.00
CA GLY A 85 6.75 -17.08 -9.95
C GLY A 85 6.11 -16.59 -11.25
N VAL A 86 6.30 -15.32 -11.60
CA VAL A 86 5.74 -14.72 -12.83
C VAL A 86 6.81 -14.68 -13.90
N ASP A 87 6.59 -15.45 -14.95
CA ASP A 87 7.53 -15.66 -16.07
C ASP A 87 6.85 -15.32 -17.40
N VAL A 88 6.60 -14.03 -17.61
CA VAL A 88 6.01 -13.47 -18.82
C VAL A 88 6.90 -12.35 -19.36
N SER A 89 6.75 -12.03 -20.65
CA SER A 89 7.54 -10.96 -21.26
C SER A 89 7.20 -9.59 -20.65
N LEU A 90 8.16 -8.67 -20.67
CA LEU A 90 7.93 -7.29 -20.21
C LEU A 90 6.88 -6.57 -21.08
N ASP A 91 6.77 -6.91 -22.37
CA ASP A 91 5.76 -6.32 -23.26
C ASP A 91 4.35 -6.80 -22.88
N GLU A 92 4.20 -8.07 -22.51
CA GLU A 92 2.95 -8.63 -22.01
C GLU A 92 2.57 -8.00 -20.66
N LEU A 93 3.52 -7.90 -19.72
CA LEU A 93 3.31 -7.21 -18.45
C LEU A 93 2.85 -5.76 -18.66
N GLU A 94 3.53 -5.02 -19.53
CA GLU A 94 3.18 -3.62 -19.82
C GLU A 94 1.79 -3.53 -20.45
N ALA A 95 1.44 -4.41 -21.38
CA ALA A 95 0.13 -4.45 -22.03
C ALA A 95 -1.00 -4.69 -21.01
N VAL A 96 -0.80 -5.62 -20.06
CA VAL A 96 -1.73 -5.91 -18.96
C VAL A 96 -1.96 -4.66 -18.10
N GLY A 97 -0.90 -3.98 -17.67
CA GLY A 97 -1.00 -2.77 -16.88
C GLY A 97 -1.67 -1.60 -17.62
N ARG A 98 -1.38 -1.44 -18.91
CA ARG A 98 -2.05 -0.43 -19.76
C ARG A 98 -3.54 -0.72 -19.92
N ALA A 99 -3.93 -1.98 -20.04
CA ALA A 99 -5.34 -2.38 -20.14
C ALA A 99 -6.11 -2.07 -18.85
N ASP A 100 -5.51 -2.36 -17.67
CA ASP A 100 -6.15 -2.05 -16.38
C ASP A 100 -6.24 -0.54 -16.13
N LEU A 101 -5.18 0.21 -16.41
CA LEU A 101 -5.19 1.68 -16.36
C LEU A 101 -6.33 2.26 -17.22
N LYS A 102 -6.44 1.79 -18.47
CA LYS A 102 -7.51 2.25 -19.38
C LYS A 102 -8.90 1.92 -18.83
N ARG A 103 -9.10 0.71 -18.34
CA ARG A 103 -10.37 0.26 -17.72
C ARG A 103 -10.79 1.19 -16.60
N ASN A 104 -9.85 1.49 -15.67
CA ASN A 104 -10.10 2.35 -14.52
C ASN A 104 -10.33 3.81 -14.93
N GLN A 105 -9.59 4.33 -15.92
CA GLN A 105 -9.83 5.67 -16.47
C GLN A 105 -11.19 5.80 -17.14
N ASP A 106 -11.64 4.78 -17.88
CA ASP A 106 -12.94 4.81 -18.55
C ASP A 106 -14.08 4.75 -17.51
N ALA A 107 -13.94 3.92 -16.46
CA ALA A 107 -14.87 3.88 -15.33
C ALA A 107 -14.92 5.25 -14.62
N LEU A 108 -13.74 5.86 -14.34
CA LEU A 108 -13.67 7.18 -13.72
C LEU A 108 -14.39 8.26 -14.52
N LYS A 109 -14.27 8.26 -15.85
CA LYS A 109 -15.00 9.19 -16.72
C LYS A 109 -16.51 9.06 -16.54
N VAL A 110 -17.02 7.82 -16.46
CA VAL A 110 -18.45 7.56 -16.27
C VAL A 110 -18.91 8.07 -14.90
N GLU A 111 -18.18 7.80 -13.84
CA GLU A 111 -18.57 8.23 -12.50
C GLU A 111 -18.41 9.74 -12.29
N CYS A 112 -17.36 10.34 -12.84
CA CYS A 112 -17.18 11.79 -12.83
C CYS A 112 -18.29 12.53 -13.60
N ALA A 113 -18.80 11.97 -14.70
CA ALA A 113 -19.93 12.56 -15.42
C ALA A 113 -21.20 12.63 -14.56
N LYS A 114 -21.39 11.69 -13.63
CA LYS A 114 -22.49 11.69 -12.66
C LYS A 114 -22.25 12.65 -11.50
N PHE A 115 -21.04 12.60 -10.91
CA PHE A 115 -20.68 13.33 -9.69
C PHE A 115 -20.40 14.81 -9.91
N ALA A 116 -19.78 15.16 -11.04
CA ALA A 116 -19.39 16.52 -11.41
C ALA A 116 -19.72 16.82 -12.88
N PRO A 117 -21.01 16.89 -13.27
CA PRO A 117 -21.43 17.06 -14.66
C PRO A 117 -20.78 18.28 -15.34
N GLY A 118 -20.25 18.09 -16.54
CA GLY A 118 -19.61 19.15 -17.33
C GLY A 118 -18.23 19.61 -16.83
N LYS A 119 -17.66 18.98 -15.80
CA LYS A 119 -16.32 19.29 -15.32
C LYS A 119 -15.29 18.34 -15.93
N SER A 120 -14.01 18.77 -15.93
CA SER A 120 -12.89 17.89 -16.26
C SER A 120 -12.71 16.80 -15.20
N ILE A 121 -12.02 15.71 -15.56
CA ILE A 121 -11.69 14.64 -14.60
C ILE A 121 -10.86 15.21 -13.43
N ALA A 122 -9.88 16.06 -13.69
CA ALA A 122 -9.11 16.71 -12.63
C ALA A 122 -10.00 17.48 -11.65
N ALA A 123 -10.94 18.30 -12.16
CA ALA A 123 -11.87 19.03 -11.30
C ALA A 123 -12.87 18.11 -10.55
N CYS A 124 -13.21 16.96 -11.11
CA CYS A 124 -13.98 15.93 -10.42
C CYS A 124 -13.19 15.34 -9.25
N MET A 125 -11.93 14.97 -9.48
CA MET A 125 -11.02 14.45 -8.43
C MET A 125 -10.78 15.49 -7.33
N ASP A 126 -10.53 16.74 -7.69
CA ASP A 126 -10.40 17.85 -6.74
C ASP A 126 -11.66 18.02 -5.87
N LYS A 127 -12.85 17.92 -6.49
CA LYS A 127 -14.13 17.98 -5.77
C LYS A 127 -14.27 16.82 -4.77
N MET A 128 -13.94 15.60 -5.16
CA MET A 128 -13.97 14.42 -4.27
C MET A 128 -12.97 14.60 -3.11
N ASN A 129 -11.72 14.98 -3.42
CA ASN A 129 -10.67 15.19 -2.43
C ASN A 129 -10.90 16.42 -1.53
N SER A 130 -11.75 17.36 -1.92
CA SER A 130 -12.09 18.52 -1.07
C SER A 130 -13.00 18.17 0.12
N LYS A 131 -13.71 17.05 0.06
CA LYS A 131 -14.58 16.56 1.13
C LYS A 131 -13.76 15.79 2.16
N LYS A 132 -13.30 16.50 3.18
CA LYS A 132 -12.46 15.97 4.26
C LYS A 132 -13.19 16.05 5.59
N SER A 133 -12.84 15.17 6.50
CA SER A 133 -13.34 15.24 7.89
C SER A 133 -12.70 16.40 8.64
N ASP A 134 -13.50 17.17 9.34
CA ASP A 134 -13.02 18.25 10.23
C ASP A 134 -12.20 17.67 11.40
N ALA A 135 -12.46 16.42 11.81
CA ALA A 135 -11.73 15.72 12.86
C ALA A 135 -10.38 15.14 12.38
N GLY A 136 -10.08 15.25 11.07
CA GLY A 136 -8.87 14.74 10.46
C GLY A 136 -8.92 13.26 10.06
N PRO A 137 -7.95 12.80 9.24
CA PRO A 137 -8.01 11.48 8.62
C PRO A 137 -7.89 10.32 9.62
N VAL A 138 -7.16 10.49 10.72
CA VAL A 138 -7.02 9.44 11.75
C VAL A 138 -8.36 9.19 12.46
N ALA A 139 -9.07 10.24 12.85
CA ALA A 139 -10.37 10.12 13.50
C ALA A 139 -11.41 9.52 12.54
N GLU A 140 -11.43 9.98 11.29
CA GLU A 140 -12.32 9.45 10.27
C GLU A 140 -12.06 7.96 9.98
N ALA A 141 -10.82 7.54 9.85
CA ALA A 141 -10.50 6.13 9.66
C ALA A 141 -10.99 5.28 10.84
N ARG A 142 -10.88 5.76 12.08
CA ARG A 142 -11.44 5.06 13.26
C ARG A 142 -12.95 4.83 13.14
N GLU A 143 -13.69 5.78 12.58
CA GLU A 143 -15.13 5.65 12.36
C GLU A 143 -15.46 4.71 11.18
N GLN A 144 -14.61 4.66 10.15
CA GLN A 144 -14.81 3.82 8.99
C GLN A 144 -14.63 2.32 9.31
N LEU A 145 -13.67 1.95 10.18
CA LEU A 145 -13.32 0.54 10.42
C LEU A 145 -14.50 -0.32 10.89
N PRO A 146 -15.32 0.07 11.89
CA PRO A 146 -16.47 -0.75 12.32
C PRO A 146 -17.53 -0.90 11.22
N VAL A 147 -17.74 0.13 10.39
CA VAL A 147 -18.67 0.10 9.26
C VAL A 147 -18.22 -0.91 8.21
N LEU A 148 -16.94 -0.88 7.85
CA LEU A 148 -16.35 -1.82 6.88
C LEU A 148 -16.43 -3.26 7.40
N ARG A 149 -16.10 -3.48 8.68
CA ARG A 149 -16.19 -4.80 9.30
C ARG A 149 -17.63 -5.33 9.30
N GLN A 150 -18.60 -4.49 9.64
CA GLN A 150 -20.02 -4.88 9.65
C GLN A 150 -20.50 -5.22 8.24
N PHE A 151 -20.09 -4.44 7.23
CA PHE A 151 -20.41 -4.71 5.83
C PHE A 151 -19.94 -6.12 5.37
N LEU A 152 -18.73 -6.54 5.79
CA LEU A 152 -18.24 -7.90 5.49
C LEU A 152 -19.10 -8.99 6.12
N ILE A 153 -19.54 -8.78 7.36
CA ILE A 153 -20.39 -9.72 8.09
C ILE A 153 -21.76 -9.84 7.41
N ASP A 154 -22.40 -8.71 7.14
CA ASP A 154 -23.75 -8.66 6.56
C ASP A 154 -23.83 -9.27 5.15
N ASN A 155 -22.75 -9.13 4.37
CA ASN A 155 -22.67 -9.62 3.00
C ASN A 155 -21.99 -11.00 2.88
N ASN A 156 -21.51 -11.56 3.99
CA ASN A 156 -20.89 -12.89 4.05
C ASN A 156 -19.79 -13.11 2.99
N ILE A 157 -18.89 -12.13 2.85
CA ILE A 157 -17.91 -12.07 1.75
C ILE A 157 -16.66 -12.91 2.04
N VAL A 158 -16.21 -12.91 3.29
CA VAL A 158 -15.01 -13.59 3.79
C VAL A 158 -15.15 -13.84 5.29
N SER A 159 -14.53 -14.89 5.82
CA SER A 159 -14.51 -15.14 7.26
C SER A 159 -13.57 -14.19 8.00
N ILE A 160 -14.00 -13.75 9.16
CA ILE A 160 -13.16 -13.01 10.13
C ILE A 160 -12.74 -14.00 11.21
N PRO A 161 -11.48 -14.49 11.23
CA PRO A 161 -11.08 -15.65 12.02
C PRO A 161 -10.83 -15.36 13.51
N GLY A 162 -11.00 -14.11 13.96
CA GLY A 162 -10.73 -13.70 15.34
C GLY A 162 -11.52 -12.48 15.77
N THR A 163 -11.22 -12.01 16.97
CA THR A 163 -11.86 -10.83 17.60
C THR A 163 -10.93 -9.62 17.65
N GLU A 164 -9.72 -9.77 17.13
CA GLU A 164 -8.70 -8.72 17.10
C GLU A 164 -9.21 -7.48 16.33
N GLN A 165 -8.76 -6.31 16.78
CA GLN A 165 -9.06 -5.01 16.17
C GLN A 165 -7.75 -4.28 15.87
N ALA A 166 -7.74 -3.50 14.81
CA ALA A 166 -6.66 -2.58 14.52
C ALA A 166 -6.92 -1.22 15.19
N GLN A 167 -5.89 -0.63 15.76
CA GLN A 167 -5.88 0.76 16.20
C GLN A 167 -5.56 1.65 15.00
N VAL A 168 -5.88 2.96 15.07
CA VAL A 168 -5.52 3.93 14.03
C VAL A 168 -4.75 5.06 14.68
N GLU A 169 -3.53 5.35 14.19
CA GLU A 169 -2.66 6.37 14.75
C GLU A 169 -1.97 7.19 13.65
N GLU A 170 -1.41 8.34 14.01
CA GLU A 170 -0.52 9.09 13.12
C GLU A 170 0.84 8.39 13.00
N SER A 171 1.42 8.36 11.80
CA SER A 171 2.71 7.74 11.55
C SER A 171 3.83 8.41 12.37
N PRO A 172 4.71 7.61 13.00
CA PRO A 172 5.86 8.15 13.71
C PRO A 172 6.83 8.86 12.75
N PRO A 173 7.61 9.84 13.23
CA PRO A 173 8.47 10.69 12.39
C PRO A 173 9.43 9.93 11.49
N TYR A 174 9.94 8.78 11.93
CA TYR A 174 10.90 7.97 11.17
C TYR A 174 10.25 7.15 10.03
N ASN A 175 8.91 7.08 9.94
CA ASN A 175 8.20 6.27 8.94
C ASN A 175 7.06 7.04 8.23
N ARG A 176 7.34 8.28 7.80
CA ARG A 176 6.39 9.17 7.09
C ARG A 176 6.62 9.23 5.57
N GLN A 177 7.37 8.29 5.01
CA GLN A 177 7.70 8.27 3.58
C GLN A 177 6.60 7.65 2.72
N ASN A 178 5.57 7.08 3.34
CA ASN A 178 4.37 6.58 2.70
C ASN A 178 3.13 7.23 3.33
N SER A 179 2.04 7.35 2.56
CA SER A 179 0.82 8.02 3.02
C SER A 179 0.10 7.26 4.13
N ALA A 180 0.13 5.93 4.05
CA ALA A 180 -0.47 5.04 5.05
C ALA A 180 0.20 3.67 5.01
N TYR A 181 0.13 2.94 6.13
CA TYR A 181 0.56 1.55 6.26
C TYR A 181 -0.01 0.95 7.55
N ILE A 182 0.06 -0.37 7.68
CA ILE A 182 -0.33 -1.05 8.91
C ILE A 182 0.82 -1.91 9.44
N ASP A 183 1.08 -1.84 10.74
CA ASP A 183 1.94 -2.76 11.47
C ASP A 183 1.09 -3.84 12.13
N ILE A 184 1.41 -5.10 11.85
CA ILE A 184 0.65 -6.26 12.31
C ILE A 184 1.62 -7.22 13.00
N PRO A 185 1.34 -7.64 14.25
CA PRO A 185 2.16 -8.62 14.95
C PRO A 185 2.25 -9.94 14.18
N GLY A 186 3.43 -10.53 14.18
CA GLY A 186 3.67 -11.83 13.59
C GLY A 186 2.97 -12.97 14.37
N PRO A 187 2.97 -14.20 13.83
CA PRO A 187 2.21 -15.33 14.40
C PRO A 187 2.65 -15.75 15.81
N TYR A 188 3.86 -15.39 16.22
CA TYR A 188 4.44 -15.73 17.54
C TYR A 188 4.47 -14.56 18.51
N GLU A 189 4.16 -13.34 18.06
CA GLU A 189 4.06 -12.17 18.92
C GLU A 189 2.68 -12.14 19.59
N LYS A 190 2.65 -12.02 20.90
CA LYS A 190 1.42 -12.07 21.68
C LYS A 190 1.20 -10.75 22.43
N GLY A 191 -0.06 -10.30 22.41
CA GLY A 191 -0.46 -9.13 23.19
C GLY A 191 -0.03 -7.78 22.58
N LEU A 192 0.58 -7.77 21.40
CA LEU A 192 0.90 -6.54 20.69
C LEU A 192 -0.30 -6.09 19.85
N PRO A 193 -0.57 -4.78 19.75
CA PRO A 193 -1.63 -4.25 18.90
C PRO A 193 -1.24 -4.29 17.43
N SER A 194 -2.23 -4.41 16.55
CA SER A 194 -2.07 -4.02 15.15
C SER A 194 -2.42 -2.54 15.04
N VAL A 195 -1.59 -1.76 14.32
CA VAL A 195 -1.76 -0.31 14.23
C VAL A 195 -1.73 0.14 12.76
N TYR A 196 -2.85 0.67 12.32
CA TYR A 196 -2.98 1.35 11.04
C TYR A 196 -2.50 2.79 11.19
N TYR A 197 -1.43 3.14 10.50
CA TYR A 197 -0.80 4.44 10.54
C TYR A 197 -1.17 5.28 9.31
N ILE A 198 -1.47 6.57 9.56
CA ILE A 198 -1.73 7.57 8.52
C ILE A 198 -0.69 8.68 8.67
N SER A 199 0.03 8.98 7.60
CA SER A 199 1.08 9.99 7.63
C SER A 199 0.52 11.40 7.45
N PRO A 200 0.93 12.37 8.29
CA PRO A 200 0.64 13.77 8.05
C PRO A 200 1.43 14.26 6.83
N PRO A 201 0.98 15.35 6.16
CA PRO A 201 1.74 15.95 5.08
C PRO A 201 3.09 16.50 5.56
N ASP A 202 4.09 16.44 4.69
CA ASP A 202 5.42 16.97 4.98
C ASP A 202 5.33 18.47 5.33
N PRO A 203 5.80 18.89 6.51
CA PRO A 203 5.70 20.28 6.97
C PRO A 203 6.48 21.27 6.10
N THR A 204 7.44 20.80 5.31
CA THR A 204 8.23 21.63 4.38
C THR A 204 7.48 21.97 3.09
N TRP A 205 6.37 21.30 2.79
CA TRP A 205 5.56 21.58 1.62
C TRP A 205 4.74 22.86 1.80
N ASP A 206 4.43 23.53 0.68
CA ASP A 206 3.50 24.68 0.69
C ASP A 206 2.08 24.24 1.14
N ALA A 207 1.30 25.22 1.60
CA ALA A 207 -0.03 24.96 2.18
C ALA A 207 -0.99 24.28 1.18
N LYS A 208 -0.90 24.59 -0.11
CA LYS A 208 -1.74 23.98 -1.15
C LYS A 208 -1.38 22.50 -1.32
N THR A 209 -0.12 22.17 -1.41
CA THR A 209 0.38 20.78 -1.53
C THR A 209 0.02 19.98 -0.28
N ARG A 210 0.21 20.53 0.92
CA ARG A 210 -0.19 19.87 2.16
C ARG A 210 -1.69 19.59 2.23
N ASN A 211 -2.53 20.56 1.83
CA ASN A 211 -3.96 20.36 1.82
C ASN A 211 -4.40 19.33 0.77
N ALA A 212 -3.78 19.29 -0.40
CA ALA A 212 -4.09 18.31 -1.44
C ALA A 212 -3.71 16.87 -1.03
N TYR A 213 -2.61 16.72 -0.31
CA TYR A 213 -2.10 15.43 0.17
C TYR A 213 -3.01 14.73 1.19
N VAL A 214 -3.69 15.48 2.05
CA VAL A 214 -4.67 14.90 2.98
C VAL A 214 -5.82 14.29 2.17
N PRO A 215 -6.12 12.98 2.32
CA PRO A 215 -7.14 12.32 1.52
C PRO A 215 -8.54 12.85 1.80
N GLY A 216 -9.39 12.85 0.78
CA GLY A 216 -10.84 13.02 0.96
C GLY A 216 -11.46 11.78 1.61
N THR A 217 -12.64 11.95 2.22
CA THR A 217 -13.37 10.88 2.94
C THR A 217 -13.49 9.58 2.15
N LYS A 218 -13.78 9.67 0.84
CA LYS A 218 -13.99 8.48 0.01
C LYS A 218 -12.69 7.84 -0.47
N ASP A 219 -11.64 8.62 -0.65
CA ASP A 219 -10.30 8.10 -0.93
C ASP A 219 -9.75 7.38 0.30
N LEU A 220 -9.87 7.99 1.48
CA LEU A 220 -9.50 7.39 2.77
C LEU A 220 -10.28 6.10 3.06
N LEU A 221 -11.56 6.02 2.67
CA LEU A 221 -12.37 4.81 2.84
C LEU A 221 -11.70 3.60 2.18
N PHE A 222 -11.19 3.76 0.96
CA PHE A 222 -10.51 2.65 0.27
C PHE A 222 -9.07 2.43 0.73
N THR A 223 -8.43 3.43 1.32
CA THR A 223 -7.20 3.21 2.10
C THR A 223 -7.50 2.36 3.35
N SER A 224 -8.59 2.64 4.08
CA SER A 224 -9.04 1.83 5.23
C SER A 224 -9.44 0.40 4.83
N VAL A 225 -10.03 0.22 3.65
CA VAL A 225 -10.28 -1.11 3.06
C VAL A 225 -8.96 -1.84 2.82
N HIS A 226 -7.99 -1.17 2.18
CA HIS A 226 -6.67 -1.71 1.85
C HIS A 226 -5.89 -2.13 3.12
N GLU A 227 -5.84 -1.25 4.10
CA GLU A 227 -5.03 -1.49 5.30
C GLU A 227 -5.71 -2.48 6.26
N VAL A 228 -7.05 -2.41 6.41
CA VAL A 228 -7.70 -3.14 7.51
C VAL A 228 -8.78 -4.11 7.04
N TRP A 229 -9.96 -3.62 6.59
CA TRP A 229 -11.13 -4.47 6.36
C TRP A 229 -11.65 -4.44 4.92
N PRO A 230 -11.38 -5.50 4.13
CA PRO A 230 -10.73 -6.78 4.44
C PRO A 230 -9.29 -6.92 3.93
N GLY A 231 -8.49 -5.82 3.86
CA GLY A 231 -7.16 -5.80 3.29
C GLY A 231 -6.09 -6.51 4.13
N HIS A 232 -4.97 -5.83 4.39
CA HIS A 232 -3.80 -6.40 5.06
C HIS A 232 -4.11 -7.01 6.42
N PHE A 233 -4.85 -6.31 7.27
CA PHE A 233 -5.18 -6.81 8.61
C PHE A 233 -5.88 -8.16 8.55
N LEU A 234 -6.93 -8.28 7.72
CA LEU A 234 -7.63 -9.56 7.56
C LEU A 234 -6.74 -10.64 6.94
N ASN A 235 -5.92 -10.30 5.94
CA ASN A 235 -4.96 -11.23 5.35
C ASN A 235 -4.04 -11.83 6.43
N PHE A 236 -3.44 -10.99 7.27
CA PHE A 236 -2.53 -11.46 8.31
C PHE A 236 -3.23 -12.19 9.45
N LEU A 237 -4.48 -11.87 9.76
CA LEU A 237 -5.29 -12.69 10.68
C LEU A 237 -5.43 -14.14 10.17
N HIS A 238 -5.62 -14.32 8.87
CA HIS A 238 -5.63 -15.64 8.24
C HIS A 238 -4.23 -16.25 8.18
N ALA A 239 -3.22 -15.51 7.71
CA ALA A 239 -1.84 -15.98 7.58
C ALA A 239 -1.29 -16.48 8.91
N ASN A 240 -1.49 -15.72 10.01
CA ASN A 240 -1.07 -16.11 11.36
C ASN A 240 -1.72 -17.42 11.85
N ARG A 241 -2.82 -17.84 11.21
CA ARG A 241 -3.56 -19.08 11.49
C ARG A 241 -3.39 -20.16 10.41
N ALA A 242 -2.59 -19.90 9.39
CA ALA A 242 -2.35 -20.85 8.31
C ALA A 242 -1.78 -22.17 8.86
N LYS A 243 -2.15 -23.30 8.23
CA LYS A 243 -1.68 -24.62 8.64
C LYS A 243 -0.18 -24.80 8.40
N SER A 244 0.31 -24.26 7.31
CA SER A 244 1.72 -24.29 6.93
C SER A 244 2.53 -23.29 7.77
N LEU A 245 3.63 -23.76 8.37
CA LEU A 245 4.61 -22.87 9.02
C LEU A 245 5.16 -21.84 8.02
N PHE A 246 5.43 -22.28 6.78
CA PHE A 246 5.90 -21.40 5.71
C PHE A 246 4.88 -20.29 5.43
N GLY A 247 3.60 -20.61 5.29
CA GLY A 247 2.54 -19.63 5.05
C GLY A 247 2.32 -18.63 6.21
N ARG A 248 2.69 -19.00 7.44
CA ARG A 248 2.65 -18.08 8.60
C ARG A 248 3.78 -17.05 8.60
N VAL A 249 4.96 -17.44 8.10
CA VAL A 249 6.19 -16.67 8.28
C VAL A 249 6.56 -15.89 7.01
N PHE A 250 6.27 -16.45 5.84
CA PHE A 250 6.65 -15.87 4.55
C PHE A 250 5.40 -15.47 3.77
N VAL A 251 5.13 -14.17 3.73
CA VAL A 251 4.04 -13.60 2.92
C VAL A 251 4.66 -12.87 1.73
N GLY A 252 4.33 -13.32 0.51
CA GLY A 252 4.80 -12.73 -0.74
C GLY A 252 4.23 -11.34 -0.96
N TYR A 253 4.98 -10.48 -1.64
CA TYR A 253 4.59 -9.11 -1.90
C TYR A 253 3.33 -9.05 -2.77
N ALA A 254 3.27 -9.79 -3.88
CA ALA A 254 2.08 -9.85 -4.74
C ALA A 254 0.87 -10.46 -4.02
N PHE A 255 1.08 -11.39 -3.08
CA PHE A 255 -0.02 -11.93 -2.29
C PHE A 255 -0.60 -10.87 -1.35
N ALA A 256 0.22 -10.23 -0.53
CA ALA A 256 -0.25 -9.27 0.48
C ALA A 256 -0.84 -8.01 -0.16
N GLU A 257 -0.08 -7.35 -1.03
CA GLU A 257 -0.50 -6.12 -1.68
C GLU A 257 -1.56 -6.36 -2.76
N GLY A 258 -1.43 -7.46 -3.48
CA GLY A 258 -2.43 -7.87 -4.45
C GLY A 258 -3.77 -8.17 -3.79
N TRP A 259 -3.77 -8.85 -2.64
CA TRP A 259 -4.99 -9.07 -1.85
C TRP A 259 -5.60 -7.75 -1.40
N ALA A 260 -4.81 -6.89 -0.74
CA ALA A 260 -5.30 -5.62 -0.24
C ALA A 260 -5.88 -4.75 -1.36
N HIS A 261 -5.19 -4.65 -2.50
CA HIS A 261 -5.68 -3.91 -3.66
C HIS A 261 -6.88 -4.59 -4.35
N TYR A 262 -6.92 -5.92 -4.40
CA TYR A 262 -8.08 -6.66 -4.87
C TYR A 262 -9.33 -6.38 -4.04
N THR A 263 -9.18 -6.26 -2.73
CA THR A 263 -10.32 -6.00 -1.83
C THR A 263 -10.95 -4.63 -2.03
N GLU A 264 -10.23 -3.64 -2.52
CA GLU A 264 -10.78 -2.33 -2.86
C GLU A 264 -11.86 -2.44 -3.95
N GLU A 265 -11.55 -3.13 -5.06
CA GLU A 265 -12.50 -3.40 -6.15
C GLU A 265 -13.59 -4.37 -5.68
N MET A 266 -13.23 -5.41 -4.95
CA MET A 266 -14.15 -6.42 -4.44
C MET A 266 -15.22 -5.83 -3.52
N MET A 267 -14.88 -4.88 -2.63
CA MET A 267 -15.83 -4.22 -1.75
C MET A 267 -16.83 -3.36 -2.54
N TRP A 268 -16.37 -2.65 -3.58
CA TRP A 268 -17.25 -1.95 -4.50
C TRP A 268 -18.18 -2.91 -5.24
N ASP A 269 -17.65 -3.98 -5.82
CA ASP A 269 -18.40 -5.02 -6.51
C ASP A 269 -19.41 -5.72 -5.57
N ALA A 270 -19.06 -5.83 -4.29
CA ALA A 270 -19.95 -6.36 -3.27
C ALA A 270 -21.12 -5.42 -2.92
N GLY A 271 -21.02 -4.15 -3.31
CA GLY A 271 -22.07 -3.16 -3.15
C GLY A 271 -21.86 -2.19 -1.98
N LEU A 272 -20.62 -1.99 -1.55
CA LEU A 272 -20.29 -0.96 -0.55
C LEU A 272 -20.75 0.42 -1.07
N ASN A 273 -21.64 1.09 -0.32
CA ASN A 273 -22.27 2.37 -0.70
C ASN A 273 -22.88 2.35 -2.12
N LYS A 274 -23.56 1.25 -2.48
CA LYS A 274 -24.09 0.98 -3.81
C LYS A 274 -24.81 2.19 -4.42
N GLY A 275 -24.38 2.57 -5.61
CA GLY A 275 -24.99 3.67 -6.38
C GLY A 275 -24.45 5.07 -6.06
N ASP A 276 -23.51 5.20 -5.12
CA ASP A 276 -22.81 6.45 -4.83
C ASP A 276 -21.60 6.62 -5.77
N PRO A 277 -21.67 7.54 -6.77
CA PRO A 277 -20.57 7.74 -7.70
C PRO A 277 -19.30 8.26 -7.01
N GLU A 278 -19.43 9.01 -5.91
CA GLU A 278 -18.29 9.52 -5.16
C GLU A 278 -17.50 8.39 -4.51
N THR A 279 -18.18 7.39 -3.96
CA THR A 279 -17.53 6.18 -3.42
C THR A 279 -16.75 5.43 -4.51
N HIS A 280 -17.33 5.25 -5.70
CA HIS A 280 -16.61 4.59 -6.79
C HIS A 280 -15.41 5.41 -7.27
N ILE A 281 -15.52 6.74 -7.31
CA ILE A 281 -14.38 7.61 -7.63
C ILE A 281 -13.25 7.43 -6.63
N GLY A 282 -13.54 7.32 -5.33
CA GLY A 282 -12.54 7.03 -4.30
C GLY A 282 -11.83 5.70 -4.50
N GLN A 283 -12.57 4.64 -4.85
CA GLN A 283 -11.98 3.34 -5.22
C GLN A 283 -11.08 3.47 -6.47
N LEU A 284 -11.57 4.15 -7.51
CA LEU A 284 -10.83 4.34 -8.76
C LEU A 284 -9.58 5.22 -8.58
N SER A 285 -9.61 6.21 -7.68
CA SER A 285 -8.43 7.00 -7.28
C SER A 285 -7.31 6.08 -6.77
N ASN A 286 -7.66 5.19 -5.86
CA ASN A 286 -6.74 4.20 -5.32
C ASN A 286 -6.27 3.19 -6.39
N ALA A 287 -7.14 2.74 -7.28
CA ALA A 287 -6.77 1.85 -8.40
C ALA A 287 -5.78 2.50 -9.36
N LEU A 288 -6.05 3.72 -9.78
CA LEU A 288 -5.18 4.48 -10.68
C LEU A 288 -3.79 4.74 -10.09
N LEU A 289 -3.71 5.01 -8.78
CA LEU A 289 -2.43 5.11 -8.08
C LEU A 289 -1.59 3.85 -8.28
N ARG A 290 -2.19 2.65 -8.10
CA ARG A 290 -1.50 1.36 -8.23
C ARG A 290 -1.20 1.01 -9.68
N ASP A 291 -2.03 1.42 -10.64
CA ASP A 291 -1.74 1.28 -12.07
C ASP A 291 -0.51 2.10 -12.49
N CYS A 292 -0.39 3.32 -11.98
CA CYS A 292 0.81 4.12 -12.20
C CYS A 292 2.05 3.52 -11.51
N ARG A 293 1.93 2.93 -10.31
CA ARG A 293 3.02 2.14 -9.69
C ARG A 293 3.47 1.02 -10.62
N TYR A 294 2.51 0.26 -11.17
CA TYR A 294 2.77 -0.86 -12.07
C TYR A 294 3.59 -0.44 -13.30
N LEU A 295 3.09 0.54 -14.03
CA LEU A 295 3.73 1.03 -15.25
C LEU A 295 5.04 1.76 -14.97
N SER A 296 5.12 2.48 -13.84
CA SER A 296 6.32 3.18 -13.41
C SER A 296 7.44 2.21 -13.03
N ALA A 297 7.14 1.09 -12.36
CA ALA A 297 8.15 0.06 -12.06
C ALA A 297 8.80 -0.47 -13.34
N ILE A 298 7.99 -0.91 -14.30
CA ILE A 298 8.48 -1.39 -15.60
C ILE A 298 9.24 -0.28 -16.33
N GLY A 299 8.66 0.91 -16.39
CA GLY A 299 9.23 2.07 -17.06
C GLY A 299 10.61 2.44 -16.52
N MET A 300 10.74 2.62 -15.21
CA MET A 300 11.96 3.08 -14.57
C MET A 300 13.05 2.01 -14.53
N HIS A 301 12.69 0.75 -14.24
CA HIS A 301 13.69 -0.30 -14.07
C HIS A 301 14.05 -1.07 -15.34
N ALA A 302 13.20 -1.05 -16.37
CA ALA A 302 13.42 -1.85 -17.58
C ALA A 302 13.31 -1.07 -18.90
N ARG A 303 12.76 0.17 -18.92
CA ARG A 303 12.49 0.95 -20.13
C ARG A 303 13.13 2.35 -20.13
N GLY A 304 13.98 2.66 -19.17
CA GLY A 304 14.71 3.94 -19.12
C GLY A 304 13.86 5.17 -18.75
N MET A 305 12.69 4.99 -18.17
CA MET A 305 11.87 6.10 -17.66
C MET A 305 12.61 6.79 -16.51
N THR A 306 12.67 8.13 -16.56
CA THR A 306 13.23 8.91 -15.46
C THR A 306 12.22 9.09 -14.31
N GLN A 307 12.71 9.40 -13.12
CA GLN A 307 11.85 9.72 -11.97
C GLN A 307 10.88 10.89 -12.27
N ASP A 308 11.31 11.93 -13.01
CA ASP A 308 10.44 13.05 -13.38
C ASP A 308 9.34 12.64 -14.38
N GLN A 309 9.66 11.76 -15.33
CA GLN A 309 8.64 11.19 -16.22
C GLN A 309 7.62 10.37 -15.44
N SER A 310 8.06 9.55 -14.49
CA SER A 310 7.18 8.82 -13.57
C SER A 310 6.28 9.77 -12.80
N ARG A 311 6.83 10.82 -12.15
CA ARG A 311 6.05 11.83 -11.43
C ARG A 311 4.96 12.46 -12.32
N LYS A 312 5.32 12.83 -13.55
CA LYS A 312 4.36 13.39 -14.51
C LYS A 312 3.26 12.40 -14.90
N MET A 313 3.58 11.10 -14.98
CA MET A 313 2.59 10.05 -15.26
C MET A 313 1.58 9.94 -14.10
N PHE A 314 2.04 9.91 -12.83
CA PHE A 314 1.15 9.90 -11.68
C PHE A 314 0.16 11.07 -11.70
N ILE A 315 0.60 12.28 -12.06
CA ILE A 315 -0.27 13.46 -12.11
C ILE A 315 -1.24 13.40 -13.31
N LYS A 316 -0.72 13.09 -14.50
CA LYS A 316 -1.48 13.25 -15.75
C LYS A 316 -2.38 12.08 -16.10
N GLU A 317 -1.90 10.84 -15.84
CA GLU A 317 -2.61 9.63 -16.23
C GLU A 317 -3.40 9.03 -15.05
N CYS A 318 -2.92 9.24 -13.82
CA CYS A 318 -3.51 8.68 -12.61
C CYS A 318 -4.12 9.72 -11.66
N TYR A 319 -4.12 11.00 -12.06
CA TYR A 319 -4.78 12.13 -11.38
C TYR A 319 -4.37 12.31 -9.91
N GLN A 320 -3.13 11.91 -9.59
CA GLN A 320 -2.60 12.06 -8.23
C GLN A 320 -2.18 13.50 -7.97
N ASP A 321 -2.30 13.95 -6.71
CA ASP A 321 -1.76 15.22 -6.28
C ASP A 321 -0.22 15.25 -6.33
N GLU A 322 0.36 16.46 -6.28
CA GLU A 322 1.81 16.67 -6.39
C GLU A 322 2.59 16.00 -5.26
N GLY A 323 2.06 15.98 -4.03
CA GLY A 323 2.70 15.36 -2.87
C GLY A 323 2.84 13.85 -3.05
N ASN A 324 1.72 13.18 -3.37
CA ASN A 324 1.71 11.75 -3.68
C ASN A 324 2.60 11.44 -4.90
N ALA A 325 2.50 12.21 -5.99
CA ALA A 325 3.30 11.97 -7.18
C ALA A 325 4.82 12.04 -6.91
N ARG A 326 5.27 12.97 -6.05
CA ARG A 326 6.66 13.05 -5.60
C ARG A 326 7.08 11.82 -4.81
N GLN A 327 6.27 11.41 -3.81
CA GLN A 327 6.56 10.24 -3.00
C GLN A 327 6.60 8.96 -3.84
N GLN A 328 5.59 8.75 -4.69
CA GLN A 328 5.48 7.54 -5.50
C GLN A 328 6.58 7.41 -6.54
N SER A 329 6.94 8.49 -7.23
CA SER A 329 8.05 8.46 -8.19
C SER A 329 9.41 8.29 -7.50
N ALA A 330 9.58 8.78 -6.29
CA ALA A 330 10.78 8.51 -5.48
C ALA A 330 10.81 7.05 -5.02
N ARG A 331 9.69 6.53 -4.46
CA ARG A 331 9.56 5.14 -4.04
C ARG A 331 9.90 4.17 -5.18
N GLY A 332 9.40 4.41 -6.38
CA GLY A 332 9.67 3.56 -7.53
C GLY A 332 11.15 3.41 -7.88
N THR A 333 12.04 4.29 -7.41
CA THR A 333 13.48 4.15 -7.65
C THR A 333 14.14 3.09 -6.77
N TYR A 334 13.63 2.85 -5.56
CA TYR A 334 14.18 1.87 -4.61
C TYR A 334 13.24 0.69 -4.32
N ASP A 335 12.00 0.73 -4.81
CA ASP A 335 11.03 -0.36 -4.72
C ASP A 335 10.62 -0.83 -6.12
N PRO A 336 11.48 -1.59 -6.83
CA PRO A 336 11.18 -2.09 -8.17
C PRO A 336 9.99 -3.05 -8.18
N ALA A 337 9.62 -3.60 -7.03
CA ALA A 337 8.55 -4.59 -6.89
C ALA A 337 7.17 -3.97 -6.61
N TYR A 338 7.03 -2.63 -6.55
CA TYR A 338 5.72 -2.03 -6.25
C TYR A 338 4.68 -2.17 -7.38
N LEU A 339 5.04 -2.80 -8.52
CA LEU A 339 4.05 -3.29 -9.50
C LEU A 339 3.17 -4.42 -8.94
N ASN A 340 3.61 -5.09 -7.88
CA ASN A 340 2.94 -6.25 -7.30
C ASN A 340 1.53 -5.95 -6.78
N TYR A 341 1.18 -4.70 -6.51
CA TYR A 341 -0.19 -4.27 -6.18
C TYR A 341 -1.18 -4.66 -7.28
N THR A 342 -1.05 -4.07 -8.46
CA THR A 342 -1.93 -4.35 -9.61
C THR A 342 -1.71 -5.76 -10.16
N MET A 343 -0.46 -6.23 -10.23
CA MET A 343 -0.16 -7.59 -10.68
C MET A 343 -0.86 -8.63 -9.82
N GLY A 344 -0.73 -8.54 -8.51
CA GLY A 344 -1.37 -9.46 -7.58
C GLY A 344 -2.90 -9.39 -7.62
N LYS A 345 -3.47 -8.16 -7.67
CA LYS A 345 -4.92 -7.97 -7.85
C LYS A 345 -5.45 -8.72 -9.08
N LEU A 346 -4.79 -8.54 -10.23
CA LEU A 346 -5.25 -9.15 -11.48
C LEU A 346 -5.15 -10.68 -11.43
N MET A 347 -4.07 -11.23 -10.87
CA MET A 347 -3.91 -12.67 -10.67
C MET A 347 -4.98 -13.24 -9.72
N ILE A 348 -5.28 -12.56 -8.62
CA ILE A 348 -6.30 -12.99 -7.65
C ILE A 348 -7.69 -12.93 -8.30
N ARG A 349 -8.00 -11.84 -9.02
CA ARG A 349 -9.27 -11.70 -9.74
C ARG A 349 -9.46 -12.81 -10.78
N LYS A 350 -8.43 -13.07 -11.57
CA LYS A 350 -8.46 -14.18 -12.55
C LYS A 350 -8.66 -15.52 -11.89
N LEU A 351 -7.94 -15.79 -10.80
CA LEU A 351 -8.09 -17.04 -10.04
C LEU A 351 -9.51 -17.18 -9.46
N ARG A 352 -10.08 -16.08 -8.92
CA ARG A 352 -11.46 -16.08 -8.43
C ARG A 352 -12.45 -16.42 -9.55
N GLU A 353 -12.34 -15.77 -10.68
CA GLU A 353 -13.22 -15.98 -11.82
C GLU A 353 -13.17 -17.43 -12.31
N ASP A 354 -11.96 -17.99 -12.47
CA ASP A 354 -11.77 -19.36 -12.91
C ASP A 354 -12.27 -20.39 -11.89
N TRP A 355 -11.99 -20.18 -10.58
CA TRP A 355 -12.38 -21.11 -9.55
C TRP A 355 -13.89 -21.08 -9.25
N THR A 356 -14.50 -19.91 -9.28
CA THR A 356 -15.93 -19.75 -9.00
C THR A 356 -16.82 -19.97 -10.24
N GLY A 357 -16.24 -19.89 -11.45
CA GLY A 357 -17.01 -19.86 -12.70
C GLY A 357 -17.90 -18.60 -12.81
N GLY A 358 -17.51 -17.48 -12.17
CA GLY A 358 -18.30 -16.25 -12.12
C GLY A 358 -19.44 -16.26 -11.10
N ASP A 359 -19.63 -17.36 -10.35
CA ASP A 359 -20.68 -17.50 -9.34
C ASP A 359 -20.31 -16.76 -8.05
N ARG A 360 -21.00 -15.64 -7.80
CA ARG A 360 -20.79 -14.81 -6.62
C ARG A 360 -21.09 -15.53 -5.29
N SER A 361 -21.98 -16.49 -5.27
CA SER A 361 -22.29 -17.25 -4.05
C SER A 361 -21.10 -18.04 -3.52
N LYS A 362 -20.08 -18.28 -4.36
CA LYS A 362 -18.83 -18.98 -4.01
C LYS A 362 -17.72 -18.03 -3.52
N TRP A 363 -17.92 -16.72 -3.51
CA TRP A 363 -16.87 -15.76 -3.15
C TRP A 363 -16.30 -16.01 -1.77
N LYS A 364 -17.15 -16.22 -0.76
CA LYS A 364 -16.65 -16.52 0.58
C LYS A 364 -15.77 -17.76 0.63
N ALA A 365 -16.21 -18.84 0.00
CA ALA A 365 -15.44 -20.08 -0.05
C ALA A 365 -14.09 -19.89 -0.79
N PHE A 366 -14.09 -19.12 -1.87
CA PHE A 366 -12.87 -18.73 -2.57
C PHE A 366 -11.92 -17.94 -1.67
N HIS A 367 -12.40 -16.86 -1.04
CA HIS A 367 -11.58 -15.99 -0.21
C HIS A 367 -10.98 -16.71 0.99
N ASP A 368 -11.81 -17.50 1.70
CA ASP A 368 -11.37 -18.29 2.86
C ASP A 368 -10.32 -19.34 2.45
N THR A 369 -10.50 -19.98 1.29
CA THR A 369 -9.53 -20.94 0.76
C THR A 369 -8.23 -20.26 0.37
N PHE A 370 -8.29 -19.17 -0.40
CA PHE A 370 -7.14 -18.41 -0.84
C PHE A 370 -6.31 -17.90 0.34
N LEU A 371 -6.93 -17.23 1.30
CA LEU A 371 -6.26 -16.71 2.49
C LEU A 371 -5.70 -17.81 3.39
N GLY A 372 -6.32 -18.99 3.40
CA GLY A 372 -5.88 -20.14 4.18
C GLY A 372 -4.49 -20.67 3.80
N TYR A 373 -3.96 -20.32 2.62
CA TYR A 373 -2.58 -20.63 2.23
C TYR A 373 -1.54 -19.74 2.94
N GLY A 374 -1.96 -18.63 3.53
CA GLY A 374 -1.08 -17.70 4.23
C GLY A 374 -0.56 -16.60 3.31
N GLY A 375 0.46 -16.88 2.48
CA GLY A 375 1.04 -15.84 1.62
C GLY A 375 2.05 -16.31 0.57
N PRO A 376 1.97 -17.56 0.03
CA PRO A 376 2.90 -17.98 -1.02
C PRO A 376 2.63 -17.25 -2.33
N PRO A 377 3.56 -17.29 -3.32
CA PRO A 377 3.33 -16.74 -4.64
C PRO A 377 1.99 -17.21 -5.25
N ILE A 378 1.22 -16.28 -5.82
CA ILE A 378 -0.14 -16.55 -6.30
C ILE A 378 -0.20 -17.67 -7.36
N PRO A 379 0.77 -17.83 -8.29
CA PRO A 379 0.79 -18.98 -9.19
C PRO A 379 0.82 -20.35 -8.48
N MET A 380 1.52 -20.45 -7.32
CA MET A 380 1.52 -21.68 -6.51
C MET A 380 0.15 -21.94 -5.88
N VAL A 381 -0.50 -20.88 -5.36
CA VAL A 381 -1.86 -20.97 -4.84
C VAL A 381 -2.83 -21.41 -5.93
N ARG A 382 -2.71 -20.87 -7.13
CA ARG A 382 -3.50 -21.25 -8.28
C ARG A 382 -3.33 -22.73 -8.60
N GLY A 383 -2.10 -23.24 -8.68
CA GLY A 383 -1.82 -24.66 -8.88
C GLY A 383 -2.48 -25.54 -7.83
N ALA A 384 -2.37 -25.16 -6.55
CA ALA A 384 -2.97 -25.89 -5.44
C ALA A 384 -4.52 -25.88 -5.45
N MET A 385 -5.15 -24.76 -5.83
CA MET A 385 -6.61 -24.61 -5.85
C MET A 385 -7.26 -25.22 -7.09
N MET A 386 -6.60 -25.17 -8.24
CA MET A 386 -7.15 -25.61 -9.52
C MET A 386 -6.74 -27.04 -9.89
N GLY A 387 -5.79 -27.64 -9.17
CA GLY A 387 -5.27 -28.99 -9.47
C GLY A 387 -4.45 -29.10 -10.74
N THR A 388 -4.14 -27.96 -11.39
CA THR A 388 -3.36 -27.89 -12.63
C THR A 388 -2.44 -26.69 -12.59
N GLU A 389 -1.19 -26.89 -13.02
CA GLU A 389 -0.30 -25.76 -13.33
C GLU A 389 -0.79 -25.10 -14.62
N THR A 390 -1.53 -24.01 -14.50
CA THR A 390 -1.90 -23.21 -15.67
C THR A 390 -0.97 -22.02 -15.76
N LYS A 391 -0.43 -21.77 -16.98
CA LYS A 391 0.39 -20.60 -17.26
C LYS A 391 -0.40 -19.28 -17.33
N ALA A 392 -1.73 -19.32 -17.32
CA ALA A 392 -2.59 -18.16 -17.37
C ALA A 392 -2.57 -17.43 -16.02
N VAL A 393 -1.72 -16.44 -15.87
CA VAL A 393 -1.51 -15.71 -14.64
C VAL A 393 -2.49 -14.52 -14.53
N PHE A 394 -2.91 -13.92 -15.66
CA PHE A 394 -3.77 -12.72 -15.77
C PHE A 394 -5.09 -12.98 -16.44
#